data_b1c375585dfb6095863302fde9ca5229
#
_entry.id   b1c375585dfb6095863302fde9ca5229
#
_cell.length_a   1.000
_cell.length_b   1.000
_cell.length_c   1.000
_cell.angle_alpha   90.00
_cell.angle_beta   90.00
_cell.angle_gamma   90.00
#
_symmetry.space_group_name_H-M   'P 1'
#
loop_
_entity.id
_entity.type
_entity.pdbx_description
1 polymer ?
#
loop_
_entity_poly.entity_id
_entity_poly.type
_entity_poly.pdbx_seq_one_letter_code
_entity_poly.pdbx_strand_id
1 'polypeptide(L)'
;VAVSPPKPPPKPDPEVIWDATVFGVVNPDFPLYIKHKDLSEIAHGGQCLSISVLQLWILHLTETCMRAGNSDIYGFLEPQSIQRSGQSQFESESYIKSWMQSSQRDVYLGAYLNGLDNYLKGIINSAIKGLDDAPQPKSKAPARWIVVKCNRQKGTTECGYYVMHWMSTIILGSFRNNWEA
;
A
#
# COMPACT_ATOMS: atom_id res chain seq x y z
N VAL A 1 -14.87 -47.24 -25.79
CA VAL A 1 -14.16 -46.36 -24.83
C VAL A 1 -14.69 -44.97 -25.08
N ALA A 2 -15.50 -44.42 -24.16
CA ALA A 2 -16.00 -43.06 -24.26
C ALA A 2 -14.84 -42.08 -23.93
N VAL A 3 -14.42 -41.30 -24.92
CA VAL A 3 -13.44 -40.24 -24.72
C VAL A 3 -14.17 -39.07 -24.07
N SER A 4 -13.75 -38.66 -22.85
CA SER A 4 -14.28 -37.50 -22.17
C SER A 4 -14.01 -36.24 -23.05
N PRO A 5 -14.96 -35.31 -23.14
CA PRO A 5 -14.76 -34.06 -23.90
C PRO A 5 -13.58 -33.28 -23.31
N PRO A 6 -12.81 -32.58 -24.17
CA PRO A 6 -11.69 -31.75 -23.72
C PRO A 6 -12.17 -30.70 -22.74
N LYS A 7 -11.39 -30.50 -21.65
CA LYS A 7 -11.66 -29.49 -20.64
C LYS A 7 -11.66 -28.09 -21.30
N PRO A 8 -12.66 -27.25 -21.06
CA PRO A 8 -12.66 -25.89 -21.60
C PRO A 8 -11.43 -25.12 -21.14
N PRO A 9 -10.91 -24.21 -21.97
CA PRO A 9 -9.77 -23.37 -21.60
C PRO A 9 -10.09 -22.60 -20.31
N PRO A 10 -9.07 -22.33 -19.46
CA PRO A 10 -9.27 -21.53 -18.25
C PRO A 10 -9.78 -20.15 -18.67
N LYS A 11 -10.75 -19.62 -17.91
CA LYS A 11 -11.18 -18.22 -18.09
C LYS A 11 -10.02 -17.30 -17.78
N PRO A 12 -9.86 -16.19 -18.55
CA PRO A 12 -8.84 -15.18 -18.24
C PRO A 12 -9.06 -14.62 -16.84
N ASP A 13 -7.96 -14.26 -16.18
CA ASP A 13 -8.01 -13.59 -14.88
C ASP A 13 -8.77 -12.25 -15.05
N PRO A 14 -9.68 -11.89 -14.13
CA PRO A 14 -10.39 -10.63 -14.21
C PRO A 14 -9.42 -9.46 -14.07
N GLU A 15 -9.49 -8.56 -15.05
CA GLU A 15 -8.78 -7.29 -15.03
C GLU A 15 -9.61 -6.25 -14.26
N VAL A 16 -8.95 -5.57 -13.33
CA VAL A 16 -9.55 -4.44 -12.59
C VAL A 16 -9.11 -3.16 -13.28
N ILE A 17 -10.09 -2.39 -13.76
CA ILE A 17 -9.84 -1.03 -14.25
C ILE A 17 -9.58 -0.16 -13.03
N TRP A 18 -8.41 0.41 -12.95
CA TRP A 18 -8.01 1.25 -11.84
C TRP A 18 -7.26 2.49 -12.31
N ASP A 19 -7.35 3.54 -11.49
CA ASP A 19 -6.60 4.76 -11.70
C ASP A 19 -5.28 4.71 -10.92
N ALA A 20 -4.19 4.46 -11.60
CA ALA A 20 -2.85 4.42 -10.99
C ALA A 20 -2.42 5.75 -10.35
N THR A 21 -3.06 6.86 -10.71
CA THR A 21 -2.79 8.18 -10.13
C THR A 21 -3.14 8.25 -8.66
N VAL A 22 -4.02 7.37 -8.16
CA VAL A 22 -4.32 7.19 -6.73
C VAL A 22 -3.05 6.93 -5.90
N PHE A 23 -2.05 6.30 -6.52
CA PHE A 23 -0.76 5.98 -5.92
C PHE A 23 0.38 6.89 -6.41
N GLY A 24 0.08 7.93 -7.19
CA GLY A 24 1.12 8.74 -7.82
C GLY A 24 1.94 8.00 -8.89
N VAL A 25 1.45 6.89 -9.38
CA VAL A 25 2.07 6.13 -10.47
C VAL A 25 1.53 6.65 -11.79
N VAL A 26 2.39 7.22 -12.62
CA VAL A 26 2.01 7.87 -13.89
C VAL A 26 1.93 6.87 -15.06
N ASN A 27 2.26 5.62 -14.84
CA ASN A 27 2.28 4.63 -15.92
C ASN A 27 0.89 4.00 -16.12
N PRO A 28 0.17 4.33 -17.22
CA PRO A 28 -1.15 3.75 -17.51
C PRO A 28 -1.10 2.25 -17.85
N ASP A 29 0.09 1.71 -18.11
CA ASP A 29 0.28 0.32 -18.55
C ASP A 29 0.45 -0.67 -17.39
N PHE A 30 -0.08 -0.37 -16.23
CA PHE A 30 -0.04 -1.25 -15.05
C PHE A 30 -1.41 -1.86 -14.77
N PRO A 31 -1.86 -2.85 -15.54
CA PRO A 31 -3.14 -3.49 -15.30
C PRO A 31 -3.11 -4.26 -13.98
N LEU A 32 -4.14 -4.09 -13.16
CA LEU A 32 -4.33 -4.86 -11.94
C LEU A 32 -5.14 -6.11 -12.26
N TYR A 33 -4.49 -7.27 -12.19
CA TYR A 33 -5.14 -8.56 -12.35
C TYR A 33 -5.37 -9.25 -11.02
N ILE A 34 -6.59 -9.67 -10.77
CA ILE A 34 -6.94 -10.52 -9.62
C ILE A 34 -6.96 -11.96 -10.11
N LYS A 35 -5.97 -12.73 -9.70
CA LYS A 35 -5.85 -14.14 -10.09
C LYS A 35 -6.85 -15.02 -9.35
N HIS A 36 -7.25 -16.12 -9.96
CA HIS A 36 -8.07 -17.14 -9.28
C HIS A 36 -7.47 -17.60 -7.95
N LYS A 37 -6.14 -17.61 -7.84
CA LYS A 37 -5.43 -17.92 -6.62
C LYS A 37 -5.70 -16.87 -5.53
N ASP A 38 -5.71 -15.60 -5.86
CA ASP A 38 -5.96 -14.50 -4.91
C ASP A 38 -7.37 -14.61 -4.30
N LEU A 39 -8.37 -14.94 -5.12
CA LEU A 39 -9.74 -15.18 -4.64
C LEU A 39 -9.82 -16.42 -3.76
N SER A 40 -9.09 -17.48 -4.11
CA SER A 40 -9.02 -18.70 -3.32
C SER A 40 -8.36 -18.44 -1.94
N GLU A 41 -7.33 -17.64 -1.88
CA GLU A 41 -6.67 -17.21 -0.64
C GLU A 41 -7.62 -16.46 0.29
N ILE A 42 -8.42 -15.53 -0.27
CA ILE A 42 -9.43 -14.81 0.49
C ILE A 42 -10.52 -15.76 1.02
N ALA A 43 -10.98 -16.69 0.18
CA ALA A 43 -12.09 -17.57 0.53
C ALA A 43 -11.73 -18.66 1.56
N HIS A 44 -10.53 -19.20 1.48
CA HIS A 44 -10.10 -20.34 2.32
C HIS A 44 -9.18 -19.90 3.47
N GLY A 45 -8.51 -18.77 3.36
CA GLY A 45 -7.48 -18.35 4.30
C GLY A 45 -6.23 -19.22 4.26
N GLY A 46 -5.36 -19.04 5.26
CA GLY A 46 -4.17 -19.89 5.46
C GLY A 46 -2.98 -19.58 4.55
N GLN A 47 -3.07 -18.55 3.70
CA GLN A 47 -1.98 -18.04 2.87
C GLN A 47 -1.84 -16.52 3.04
N CYS A 48 -0.66 -15.98 2.71
CA CYS A 48 -0.44 -14.54 2.71
C CYS A 48 -1.22 -13.88 1.57
N LEU A 49 -1.87 -12.77 1.84
CA LEU A 49 -2.54 -11.98 0.81
C LEU A 49 -1.54 -11.48 -0.24
N SER A 50 -1.94 -11.55 -1.52
CA SER A 50 -1.17 -11.01 -2.62
C SER A 50 -1.15 -9.47 -2.60
N ILE A 51 -0.14 -8.90 -3.25
CA ILE A 51 -0.03 -7.44 -3.43
C ILE A 51 -1.26 -6.90 -4.19
N SER A 52 -1.76 -7.63 -5.19
CA SER A 52 -2.94 -7.24 -5.95
C SER A 52 -4.19 -7.07 -5.07
N VAL A 53 -4.37 -7.93 -4.07
CA VAL A 53 -5.46 -7.79 -3.10
C VAL A 53 -5.28 -6.54 -2.24
N LEU A 54 -4.07 -6.24 -1.81
CA LEU A 54 -3.78 -5.01 -1.05
C LEU A 54 -4.00 -3.75 -1.91
N GLN A 55 -3.60 -3.78 -3.18
CA GLN A 55 -3.87 -2.70 -4.12
C GLN A 55 -5.38 -2.47 -4.28
N LEU A 56 -6.15 -3.54 -4.51
CA LEU A 56 -7.62 -3.46 -4.58
C LEU A 56 -8.24 -2.89 -3.29
N TRP A 57 -7.72 -3.31 -2.12
CA TRP A 57 -8.16 -2.77 -0.84
C TRP A 57 -7.89 -1.28 -0.71
N ILE A 58 -6.72 -0.82 -1.14
CA ILE A 58 -6.36 0.60 -1.12
C ILE A 58 -7.28 1.42 -2.04
N LEU A 59 -7.66 0.90 -3.21
CA LEU A 59 -8.66 1.55 -4.07
C LEU A 59 -10.00 1.73 -3.33
N HIS A 60 -10.47 0.69 -2.63
CA HIS A 60 -11.66 0.78 -1.78
C HIS A 60 -11.51 1.81 -0.67
N LEU A 61 -10.33 1.88 -0.01
CA LEU A 61 -10.07 2.88 1.02
C LEU A 61 -10.01 4.30 0.45
N THR A 62 -9.49 4.49 -0.75
CA THR A 62 -9.49 5.79 -1.44
C THR A 62 -10.93 6.27 -1.67
N GLU A 63 -11.80 5.40 -2.17
CA GLU A 63 -13.21 5.72 -2.33
C GLU A 63 -13.89 6.02 -0.98
N THR A 64 -13.51 5.29 0.06
CA THR A 64 -14.00 5.53 1.43
C THR A 64 -13.55 6.90 1.95
N CYS A 65 -12.29 7.31 1.72
CA CYS A 65 -11.79 8.64 2.05
C CYS A 65 -12.57 9.74 1.30
N MET A 66 -12.85 9.55 0.01
CA MET A 66 -13.63 10.51 -0.78
C MET A 66 -15.03 10.67 -0.22
N ARG A 67 -15.71 9.57 0.09
CA ARG A 67 -17.06 9.60 0.70
C ARG A 67 -17.09 10.25 2.09
N ALA A 68 -16.02 10.07 2.86
CA ALA A 68 -15.89 10.64 4.20
C ALA A 68 -15.37 12.10 4.21
N GLY A 69 -15.03 12.68 3.07
CA GLY A 69 -14.42 14.02 2.97
C GLY A 69 -12.99 14.10 3.50
N ASN A 70 -12.27 12.96 3.52
CA ASN A 70 -10.92 12.83 4.07
C ASN A 70 -9.85 12.66 2.96
N SER A 71 -10.22 12.88 1.70
CA SER A 71 -9.31 12.68 0.56
C SER A 71 -8.08 13.59 0.58
N ASP A 72 -8.17 14.76 1.24
CA ASP A 72 -7.05 15.67 1.37
C ASP A 72 -6.08 15.30 2.50
N ILE A 73 -6.48 14.37 3.37
CA ILE A 73 -5.70 13.97 4.54
C ILE A 73 -4.81 12.78 4.22
N TYR A 74 -5.36 11.75 3.57
CA TYR A 74 -4.70 10.47 3.40
C TYR A 74 -4.19 10.28 1.97
N GLY A 75 -2.90 9.94 1.85
CA GLY A 75 -2.28 9.42 0.65
C GLY A 75 -1.90 7.96 0.83
N PHE A 76 -1.86 7.20 -0.25
CA PHE A 76 -1.51 5.78 -0.21
C PHE A 76 -0.23 5.54 -0.97
N LEU A 77 0.71 4.81 -0.36
CA LEU A 77 1.92 4.36 -1.03
C LEU A 77 1.61 3.05 -1.75
N GLU A 78 2.00 2.97 -3.02
CA GLU A 78 1.82 1.77 -3.83
C GLU A 78 2.65 0.62 -3.22
N PRO A 79 1.99 -0.51 -2.85
CA PRO A 79 2.65 -1.57 -2.09
C PRO A 79 3.87 -2.16 -2.79
N GLN A 80 3.86 -2.35 -4.11
CA GLN A 80 4.98 -2.93 -4.83
C GLN A 80 6.17 -1.97 -4.93
N SER A 81 5.90 -0.66 -5.08
CA SER A 81 6.91 0.38 -5.23
C SER A 81 7.77 0.61 -3.98
N ILE A 82 7.32 0.14 -2.82
CA ILE A 82 8.06 0.28 -1.56
C ILE A 82 8.68 -1.04 -1.07
N GLN A 83 8.43 -2.18 -1.77
CA GLN A 83 9.01 -3.46 -1.38
C GLN A 83 10.47 -3.58 -1.82
N ARG A 84 11.30 -4.13 -0.94
CA ARG A 84 12.72 -4.39 -1.21
C ARG A 84 12.96 -5.33 -2.40
N SER A 85 12.01 -6.22 -2.68
CA SER A 85 12.12 -7.21 -3.76
C SER A 85 11.67 -6.71 -5.13
N GLY A 86 11.04 -5.55 -5.20
CA GLY A 86 10.37 -5.08 -6.43
C GLY A 86 11.15 -4.01 -7.20
N GLN A 87 11.93 -3.19 -6.49
CA GLN A 87 12.61 -2.02 -7.07
C GLN A 87 13.95 -1.76 -6.38
N SER A 88 14.80 -0.97 -7.05
CA SER A 88 16.00 -0.45 -6.40
C SER A 88 15.64 0.57 -5.31
N GLN A 89 16.55 0.77 -4.36
CA GLN A 89 16.36 1.76 -3.31
C GLN A 89 16.12 3.16 -3.91
N PHE A 90 16.85 3.52 -4.94
CA PHE A 90 16.73 4.82 -5.62
C PHE A 90 15.34 5.01 -6.26
N GLU A 91 14.78 3.98 -6.90
CA GLU A 91 13.44 4.05 -7.49
C GLU A 91 12.38 4.23 -6.42
N SER A 92 12.45 3.49 -5.32
CA SER A 92 11.53 3.64 -4.19
C SER A 92 11.62 5.02 -3.54
N GLU A 93 12.82 5.55 -3.34
CA GLU A 93 13.04 6.92 -2.81
C GLU A 93 12.47 7.99 -3.74
N SER A 94 12.76 7.87 -5.04
CA SER A 94 12.27 8.80 -6.08
C SER A 94 10.75 8.78 -6.19
N TYR A 95 10.14 7.58 -6.13
CA TYR A 95 8.69 7.41 -6.13
C TYR A 95 8.05 8.11 -4.93
N ILE A 96 8.50 7.80 -3.70
CA ILE A 96 7.94 8.37 -2.47
C ILE A 96 8.06 9.89 -2.50
N LYS A 97 9.25 10.42 -2.84
CA LYS A 97 9.50 11.85 -2.92
C LYS A 97 8.55 12.54 -3.90
N SER A 98 8.48 12.04 -5.13
CA SER A 98 7.62 12.59 -6.19
C SER A 98 6.14 12.57 -5.78
N TRP A 99 5.68 11.45 -5.20
CA TRP A 99 4.31 11.31 -4.75
C TRP A 99 3.96 12.26 -3.61
N MET A 100 4.82 12.37 -2.60
CA MET A 100 4.60 13.32 -1.50
C MET A 100 4.62 14.78 -1.96
N GLN A 101 5.49 15.13 -2.91
CA GLN A 101 5.53 16.47 -3.49
C GLN A 101 4.28 16.82 -4.29
N SER A 102 3.74 15.88 -5.05
CA SER A 102 2.59 16.13 -5.92
C SER A 102 1.25 16.08 -5.18
N SER A 103 1.10 15.15 -4.24
CA SER A 103 -0.17 14.93 -3.54
C SER A 103 -0.37 15.77 -2.29
N GLN A 104 0.71 16.16 -1.60
CA GLN A 104 0.71 17.04 -0.40
C GLN A 104 -0.30 16.60 0.67
N ARG A 105 -0.35 15.28 0.98
CA ARG A 105 -1.25 14.75 2.01
C ARG A 105 -0.62 14.88 3.40
N ASP A 106 -1.45 14.95 4.43
CA ASP A 106 -0.99 15.00 5.82
C ASP A 106 -0.44 13.66 6.31
N VAL A 107 -1.04 12.55 5.86
CA VAL A 107 -0.74 11.19 6.29
C VAL A 107 -0.58 10.28 5.09
N TYR A 108 0.49 9.48 5.08
CA TYR A 108 0.72 8.47 4.04
C TYR A 108 0.66 7.07 4.65
N LEU A 109 -0.16 6.22 4.07
CA LEU A 109 -0.35 4.83 4.46
C LEU A 109 0.27 3.90 3.43
N GLY A 110 1.07 2.94 3.87
CA GLY A 110 1.71 1.96 2.99
C GLY A 110 1.79 0.59 3.62
N ALA A 111 1.55 -0.45 2.82
CA ALA A 111 1.70 -1.84 3.23
C ALA A 111 3.11 -2.34 2.92
N TYR A 112 3.91 -2.65 3.94
CA TYR A 112 5.26 -3.17 3.79
C TYR A 112 5.41 -4.54 4.44
N LEU A 113 5.93 -5.51 3.69
CA LEU A 113 5.90 -6.93 4.09
C LEU A 113 6.94 -7.31 5.16
N ASN A 114 8.09 -6.65 5.20
CA ASN A 114 9.23 -7.09 6.02
C ASN A 114 9.29 -6.42 7.40
N GLY A 115 8.23 -5.74 7.81
CA GLY A 115 8.24 -4.93 9.04
C GLY A 115 9.19 -3.73 8.94
N LEU A 116 9.34 -2.98 10.03
CA LEU A 116 10.14 -1.75 10.05
C LEU A 116 11.64 -2.09 10.08
N ASP A 117 12.24 -2.26 8.92
CA ASP A 117 13.67 -2.54 8.72
C ASP A 117 14.49 -1.29 8.34
N ASN A 118 15.80 -1.47 8.19
CA ASN A 118 16.70 -0.38 7.80
C ASN A 118 16.47 0.09 6.36
N TYR A 119 15.99 -0.78 5.48
CA TYR A 119 15.68 -0.41 4.10
C TYR A 119 14.50 0.57 4.06
N LEU A 120 13.37 0.22 4.69
CA LEU A 120 12.21 1.09 4.74
C LEU A 120 12.54 2.43 5.42
N LYS A 121 13.26 2.40 6.54
CA LYS A 121 13.73 3.64 7.20
C LYS A 121 14.62 4.47 6.29
N GLY A 122 15.49 3.84 5.52
CA GLY A 122 16.39 4.48 4.57
C GLY A 122 15.61 5.24 3.49
N ILE A 123 14.76 4.55 2.76
CA ILE A 123 14.01 5.14 1.64
C ILE A 123 13.10 6.29 2.11
N ILE A 124 12.41 6.15 3.25
CA ILE A 124 11.54 7.20 3.78
C ILE A 124 12.35 8.40 4.25
N ASN A 125 13.45 8.19 5.00
CA ASN A 125 14.30 9.30 5.45
C ASN A 125 14.91 10.07 4.27
N SER A 126 15.36 9.37 3.23
CA SER A 126 15.90 9.99 2.02
C SER A 126 14.84 10.79 1.25
N ALA A 127 13.65 10.23 1.10
CA ALA A 127 12.54 10.90 0.45
C ALA A 127 12.15 12.20 1.18
N ILE A 128 12.00 12.14 2.52
CA ILE A 128 11.66 13.32 3.34
C ILE A 128 12.74 14.38 3.27
N LYS A 129 14.03 14.02 3.37
CA LYS A 129 15.13 14.99 3.23
C LYS A 129 15.11 15.71 1.89
N GLY A 130 14.75 15.01 0.82
CA GLY A 130 14.63 15.62 -0.49
C GLY A 130 13.42 16.54 -0.66
N LEU A 131 12.46 16.55 0.27
CA LEU A 131 11.36 17.52 0.32
C LEU A 131 11.81 18.88 0.90
N ASP A 132 12.84 18.89 1.75
CA ASP A 132 13.35 20.09 2.42
C ASP A 132 14.13 21.04 1.48
N ASP A 133 14.38 20.66 0.23
CA ASP A 133 15.01 21.51 -0.77
C ASP A 133 14.05 22.62 -1.33
N ALA A 134 12.78 22.61 -0.93
CA ALA A 134 11.85 23.71 -1.17
C ALA A 134 12.10 24.86 -0.16
N PRO A 135 11.83 26.14 -0.52
CA PRO A 135 12.16 27.33 0.30
C PRO A 135 11.25 27.53 1.52
N GLN A 136 10.96 26.47 2.26
CA GLN A 136 10.22 26.48 3.52
C GLN A 136 11.18 26.37 4.72
N PRO A 137 10.82 26.86 5.91
CA PRO A 137 11.72 26.86 7.07
C PRO A 137 12.09 25.42 7.45
N LYS A 138 13.39 25.13 7.32
CA LYS A 138 14.01 23.83 7.54
C LYS A 138 13.77 23.34 8.97
N SER A 139 12.85 22.42 9.15
CA SER A 139 12.87 21.55 10.33
C SER A 139 14.05 20.59 10.18
N LYS A 140 15.17 20.86 10.85
CA LYS A 140 16.38 20.01 10.84
C LYS A 140 16.23 18.73 11.68
N ALA A 141 15.06 18.45 12.20
CA ALA A 141 14.86 17.27 13.04
C ALA A 141 14.81 15.99 12.18
N PRO A 142 15.56 14.94 12.54
CA PRO A 142 15.44 13.66 11.87
C PRO A 142 14.03 13.11 12.05
N ALA A 143 13.56 12.30 11.09
CA ALA A 143 12.26 11.65 11.19
C ALA A 143 12.16 10.85 12.51
N ARG A 144 11.09 11.10 13.27
CA ARG A 144 10.82 10.37 14.50
C ARG A 144 10.11 9.07 14.16
N TRP A 145 10.67 7.95 14.59
CA TRP A 145 10.09 6.63 14.39
C TRP A 145 9.32 6.21 15.63
N ILE A 146 8.03 5.98 15.47
CA ILE A 146 7.14 5.52 16.54
C ILE A 146 6.67 4.11 16.17
N VAL A 147 6.92 3.15 17.06
CA VAL A 147 6.38 1.80 16.94
C VAL A 147 5.13 1.72 17.81
N VAL A 148 3.98 1.78 17.17
CA VAL A 148 2.69 1.70 17.86
C VAL A 148 2.46 0.27 18.34
N LYS A 149 2.01 0.12 19.58
CA LYS A 149 1.59 -1.17 20.12
C LYS A 149 0.25 -1.55 19.49
N CYS A 150 0.23 -2.63 18.76
CA CYS A 150 -0.98 -3.17 18.16
C CYS A 150 -1.12 -4.65 18.45
N ASN A 151 -2.30 -5.19 18.24
CA ASN A 151 -2.54 -6.62 18.36
C ASN A 151 -1.59 -7.39 17.43
N ARG A 152 -0.87 -8.36 18.00
CA ARG A 152 0.00 -9.23 17.23
C ARG A 152 -0.82 -10.35 16.58
N GLN A 153 -0.55 -10.61 15.32
CA GLN A 153 -1.10 -11.80 14.66
C GLN A 153 -0.65 -13.07 15.39
N LYS A 154 -1.53 -14.06 15.43
CA LYS A 154 -1.23 -15.36 16.04
C LYS A 154 -0.55 -16.33 15.08
N GLY A 155 -0.73 -16.13 13.77
CA GLY A 155 -0.18 -16.93 12.69
C GLY A 155 0.84 -16.17 11.83
N THR A 156 1.31 -16.79 10.77
CA THR A 156 2.28 -16.23 9.81
C THR A 156 1.63 -15.73 8.52
N THR A 157 0.35 -16.05 8.29
CA THR A 157 -0.37 -15.80 7.02
C THR A 157 -1.38 -14.66 7.10
N GLU A 158 -1.72 -14.20 8.30
CA GLU A 158 -2.78 -13.21 8.55
C GLU A 158 -2.32 -11.75 8.43
N CYS A 159 -1.03 -11.51 8.14
CA CYS A 159 -0.44 -10.15 8.14
C CYS A 159 -1.18 -9.16 7.22
N GLY A 160 -1.59 -9.59 6.03
CA GLY A 160 -2.32 -8.75 5.09
C GLY A 160 -3.67 -8.28 5.64
N TYR A 161 -4.43 -9.17 6.30
CA TYR A 161 -5.71 -8.82 6.92
C TYR A 161 -5.54 -7.81 8.06
N TYR A 162 -4.50 -7.95 8.88
CA TYR A 162 -4.17 -6.97 9.91
C TYR A 162 -3.83 -5.61 9.32
N VAL A 163 -3.04 -5.56 8.25
CA VAL A 163 -2.72 -4.30 7.54
C VAL A 163 -4.00 -3.66 7.02
N MET A 164 -4.87 -4.42 6.36
CA MET A 164 -6.16 -3.93 5.85
C MET A 164 -7.04 -3.37 6.98
N HIS A 165 -7.13 -4.07 8.10
CA HIS A 165 -7.88 -3.63 9.27
C HIS A 165 -7.33 -2.33 9.86
N TRP A 166 -6.01 -2.23 10.05
CA TRP A 166 -5.39 -1.04 10.62
C TRP A 166 -5.53 0.17 9.71
N MET A 167 -5.34 0.02 8.40
CA MET A 167 -5.55 1.10 7.44
C MET A 167 -6.99 1.63 7.51
N SER A 168 -7.99 0.75 7.54
CA SER A 168 -9.40 1.13 7.73
C SER A 168 -9.63 1.86 9.04
N THR A 169 -9.09 1.34 10.14
CA THR A 169 -9.27 1.93 11.47
C THR A 169 -8.70 3.34 11.54
N ILE A 170 -7.53 3.57 10.95
CA ILE A 170 -6.88 4.89 10.87
C ILE A 170 -7.78 5.87 10.11
N ILE A 171 -8.29 5.48 8.96
CA ILE A 171 -9.12 6.33 8.10
C ILE A 171 -10.46 6.64 8.75
N LEU A 172 -11.16 5.62 9.23
CA LEU A 172 -12.47 5.78 9.86
C LEU A 172 -12.40 6.53 11.18
N GLY A 173 -11.30 6.38 11.92
CA GLY A 173 -11.01 7.14 13.14
C GLY A 173 -10.51 8.56 12.89
N SER A 174 -10.27 8.93 11.62
CA SER A 174 -9.71 10.23 11.21
C SER A 174 -8.40 10.59 11.95
N PHE A 175 -7.55 9.58 12.20
CA PHE A 175 -6.29 9.77 12.90
C PHE A 175 -5.31 10.58 12.04
N ARG A 176 -4.86 11.73 12.55
CA ARG A 176 -3.84 12.58 11.91
C ARG A 176 -2.56 12.70 12.76
N ASN A 177 -2.70 12.66 14.08
CA ASN A 177 -1.64 12.79 15.06
C ASN A 177 -2.02 12.03 16.35
N ASN A 178 -1.18 12.10 17.39
CA ASN A 178 -1.42 11.40 18.67
C ASN A 178 -1.32 9.86 18.57
N TRP A 179 -0.40 9.37 17.75
CA TRP A 179 -0.13 7.94 17.54
C TRP A 179 0.41 7.20 18.78
N GLU A 180 0.63 7.91 19.89
CA GLU A 180 1.19 7.39 21.14
C GLU A 180 0.11 7.03 22.16
N ALA A 181 -1.15 7.27 21.85
CA ALA A 181 -2.28 7.04 22.77
C ALA A 181 -2.70 5.56 22.83
#